data_8f5630a2ba9d919cce27779d08470ee6
#
_entry.id   8f5630a2ba9d919cce27779d08470ee6
#
_cell.length_a   1.000
_cell.length_b   1.000
_cell.length_c   1.000
_cell.angle_alpha   90.00
_cell.angle_beta   90.00
_cell.angle_gamma   90.00
#
_symmetry.space_group_name_H-M   'P 1'
#
loop_
_entity.id
_entity.type
_entity.pdbx_description
1 polymer ?
#
loop_
_entity_poly.entity_id
_entity_poly.type
_entity_poly.pdbx_seq_one_letter_code
_entity_poly.pdbx_strand_id
1 'polypeptide(L)'
;MREREYATFLFAIYSGYAFKMTQLTVARQVMAHRGRRLEYFTIVWNGLEGLIAVAAGIVAGSISLVGFGMDSFIEVTSGATLLWRMSVDADVESRERNEKLSLKIVGACFVALAVYIAYESVSDLIRKRSPEHSIPGIVLACVSLIVMPILSRAKKKVGNALGSAAMKADARQTDFCVYLSTILLAGLLLKAVLGWWWADPIAALIMVPIIAKEGIDGIKTRTCC
;
A
#
# COMPACT_ATOMS: atom_id res chain seq x y z
N MET A 1 11.07 -17.57 60.34
CA MET A 1 12.01 -17.67 59.21
C MET A 1 11.32 -17.91 57.86
N ARG A 2 10.35 -18.82 57.80
CA ARG A 2 9.64 -19.21 56.54
C ARG A 2 8.87 -18.08 55.82
N GLU A 3 8.19 -17.20 56.55
CA GLU A 3 7.38 -16.14 55.91
C GLU A 3 8.23 -15.05 55.20
N ARG A 4 9.41 -14.75 55.71
CA ARG A 4 10.31 -13.78 55.08
C ARG A 4 10.87 -14.30 53.72
N GLU A 5 11.15 -15.58 53.66
CA GLU A 5 11.63 -16.21 52.41
C GLU A 5 10.55 -16.21 51.33
N TYR A 6 9.28 -16.51 51.66
CA TYR A 6 8.15 -16.43 50.74
C TYR A 6 7.92 -14.99 50.22
N ALA A 7 8.00 -13.99 51.13
CA ALA A 7 7.83 -12.60 50.74
C ALA A 7 8.95 -12.13 49.76
N THR A 8 10.18 -12.52 50.02
CA THR A 8 11.31 -12.19 49.14
C THR A 8 11.20 -12.88 47.77
N PHE A 9 10.76 -14.13 47.75
CA PHE A 9 10.55 -14.90 46.51
C PHE A 9 9.41 -14.31 45.67
N LEU A 10 8.28 -13.96 46.28
CA LEU A 10 7.17 -13.28 45.59
C LEU A 10 7.56 -11.90 45.06
N PHE A 11 8.32 -11.15 45.83
CA PHE A 11 8.82 -9.83 45.41
C PHE A 11 9.76 -9.94 44.21
N ALA A 12 10.65 -10.93 44.19
CA ALA A 12 11.55 -11.18 43.07
C ALA A 12 10.79 -11.57 41.78
N ILE A 13 9.77 -12.42 41.91
CA ILE A 13 8.88 -12.80 40.78
C ILE A 13 8.12 -11.57 40.30
N TYR A 14 7.50 -10.81 41.18
CA TYR A 14 6.70 -9.62 40.82
C TYR A 14 7.58 -8.54 40.15
N SER A 15 8.78 -8.28 40.70
CA SER A 15 9.76 -7.37 40.09
C SER A 15 10.22 -7.82 38.70
N GLY A 16 10.45 -9.13 38.53
CA GLY A 16 10.79 -9.71 37.22
C GLY A 16 9.65 -9.56 36.20
N TYR A 17 8.40 -9.80 36.62
CA TYR A 17 7.23 -9.58 35.75
C TYR A 17 7.03 -8.11 35.40
N ALA A 18 7.12 -7.19 36.39
CA ALA A 18 7.00 -5.76 36.17
C ALA A 18 8.06 -5.24 35.19
N PHE A 19 9.32 -5.67 35.36
CA PHE A 19 10.41 -5.32 34.46
C PHE A 19 10.17 -5.82 33.04
N LYS A 20 9.72 -7.08 32.89
CA LYS A 20 9.40 -7.66 31.57
C LYS A 20 8.24 -6.95 30.89
N MET A 21 7.21 -6.58 31.64
CA MET A 21 6.07 -5.81 31.12
C MET A 21 6.48 -4.42 30.66
N THR A 22 7.35 -3.73 31.41
CA THR A 22 7.91 -2.43 31.02
C THR A 22 8.73 -2.53 29.74
N GLN A 23 9.56 -3.53 29.58
CA GLN A 23 10.35 -3.77 28.35
C GLN A 23 9.42 -4.01 27.14
N LEU A 24 8.35 -4.79 27.30
CA LEU A 24 7.38 -5.05 26.25
C LEU A 24 6.61 -3.80 25.82
N THR A 25 6.23 -2.94 26.77
CA THR A 25 5.53 -1.68 26.47
C THR A 25 6.44 -0.69 25.74
N VAL A 26 7.69 -0.55 26.16
CA VAL A 26 8.68 0.31 25.49
C VAL A 26 8.96 -0.20 24.05
N ALA A 27 9.17 -1.49 23.88
CA ALA A 27 9.37 -2.08 22.55
C ALA A 27 8.17 -1.85 21.62
N ARG A 28 6.95 -1.98 22.16
CA ARG A 28 5.71 -1.72 21.40
C ARG A 28 5.56 -0.25 21.00
N GLN A 29 5.90 0.68 21.88
CA GLN A 29 5.90 2.11 21.59
C GLN A 29 6.90 2.47 20.48
N VAL A 30 8.12 1.92 20.54
CA VAL A 30 9.15 2.12 19.50
C VAL A 30 8.65 1.62 18.14
N MET A 31 8.01 0.44 18.10
CA MET A 31 7.44 -0.10 16.86
C MET A 31 6.27 0.74 16.35
N ALA A 32 5.40 1.26 17.22
CA ALA A 32 4.32 2.16 16.82
C ALA A 32 4.84 3.48 16.23
N HIS A 33 5.87 4.07 16.82
CA HIS A 33 6.54 5.25 16.24
C HIS A 33 7.17 4.96 14.88
N ARG A 34 7.80 3.80 14.73
CA ARG A 34 8.37 3.37 13.45
C ARG A 34 7.27 3.18 12.40
N GLY A 35 6.15 2.58 12.77
CA GLY A 35 4.98 2.43 11.89
C GLY A 35 4.49 3.80 11.38
N ARG A 36 4.28 4.77 12.27
CA ARG A 36 3.85 6.11 11.85
C ARG A 36 4.82 6.78 10.88
N ARG A 37 6.13 6.65 11.11
CA ARG A 37 7.15 7.20 10.18
C ARG A 37 7.08 6.54 8.80
N LEU A 38 6.86 5.23 8.74
CA LEU A 38 6.68 4.52 7.48
C LEU A 38 5.45 5.01 6.73
N GLU A 39 4.32 5.25 7.42
CA GLU A 39 3.11 5.77 6.79
C GLU A 39 3.27 7.20 6.28
N TYR A 40 3.92 8.09 7.03
CA TYR A 40 4.25 9.43 6.51
C TYR A 40 5.12 9.34 5.26
N PHE A 41 6.12 8.47 5.25
CA PHE A 41 6.96 8.26 4.07
C PHE A 41 6.12 7.72 2.90
N THR A 42 5.24 6.73 3.14
CA THR A 42 4.33 6.18 2.12
C THR A 42 3.47 7.27 1.49
N ILE A 43 2.85 8.12 2.30
CA ILE A 43 1.97 9.19 1.82
C ILE A 43 2.74 10.19 0.96
N VAL A 44 3.90 10.64 1.42
CA VAL A 44 4.71 11.60 0.66
C VAL A 44 5.22 10.96 -0.63
N TRP A 45 5.76 9.74 -0.55
CA TRP A 45 6.28 9.02 -1.70
C TRP A 45 5.20 8.79 -2.76
N ASN A 46 4.10 8.14 -2.37
CA ASN A 46 3.00 7.84 -3.30
C ASN A 46 2.29 9.09 -3.81
N GLY A 47 2.22 10.16 -3.00
CA GLY A 47 1.70 11.45 -3.45
C GLY A 47 2.54 12.04 -4.60
N LEU A 48 3.86 12.03 -4.47
CA LEU A 48 4.77 12.48 -5.53
C LEU A 48 4.75 11.53 -6.74
N GLU A 49 4.79 10.23 -6.48
CA GLU A 49 4.72 9.19 -7.51
C GLU A 49 3.44 9.31 -8.33
N GLY A 50 2.28 9.44 -7.68
CA GLY A 50 1.00 9.61 -8.34
C GLY A 50 0.93 10.86 -9.21
N LEU A 51 1.40 12.00 -8.69
CA LEU A 51 1.44 13.25 -9.45
C LEU A 51 2.31 13.13 -10.70
N ILE A 52 3.52 12.60 -10.55
CA ILE A 52 4.47 12.46 -11.68
C ILE A 52 3.92 11.44 -12.68
N ALA A 53 3.41 10.29 -12.21
CA ALA A 53 2.89 9.23 -13.08
C ALA A 53 1.68 9.70 -13.88
N VAL A 54 0.70 10.34 -13.23
CA VAL A 54 -0.50 10.84 -13.94
C VAL A 54 -0.12 11.92 -14.93
N ALA A 55 0.71 12.90 -14.54
CA ALA A 55 1.14 13.97 -15.45
C ALA A 55 1.90 13.41 -16.66
N ALA A 56 2.89 12.55 -16.42
CA ALA A 56 3.68 11.92 -17.48
C ALA A 56 2.83 10.98 -18.36
N GLY A 57 1.86 10.27 -17.75
CA GLY A 57 0.93 9.39 -18.46
C GLY A 57 0.00 10.15 -19.40
N ILE A 58 -0.56 11.27 -18.93
CA ILE A 58 -1.40 12.14 -19.77
C ILE A 58 -0.60 12.70 -20.95
N VAL A 59 0.61 13.20 -20.70
CA VAL A 59 1.48 13.76 -21.75
C VAL A 59 1.88 12.69 -22.78
N ALA A 60 2.20 11.48 -22.32
CA ALA A 60 2.60 10.38 -23.20
C ALA A 60 1.41 9.62 -23.82
N GLY A 61 0.18 9.85 -23.38
CA GLY A 61 -0.98 9.04 -23.75
C GLY A 61 -0.88 7.58 -23.27
N SER A 62 -0.16 7.33 -22.16
CA SER A 62 0.06 6.00 -21.59
C SER A 62 -1.00 5.70 -20.53
N ILE A 63 -1.92 4.78 -20.85
CA ILE A 63 -2.99 4.40 -19.94
C ILE A 63 -2.48 3.58 -18.75
N SER A 64 -1.44 2.76 -18.95
CA SER A 64 -0.82 1.99 -17.88
C SER A 64 -0.16 2.92 -16.85
N LEU A 65 0.48 4.01 -17.29
CA LEU A 65 1.14 4.97 -16.42
C LEU A 65 0.11 5.84 -15.65
N VAL A 66 -0.99 6.23 -16.29
CA VAL A 66 -2.11 6.91 -15.60
C VAL A 66 -2.73 6.00 -14.55
N GLY A 67 -3.00 4.73 -14.90
CA GLY A 67 -3.56 3.75 -13.98
C GLY A 67 -2.66 3.51 -12.76
N PHE A 68 -1.37 3.40 -12.97
CA PHE A 68 -0.38 3.27 -11.90
C PHE A 68 -0.36 4.50 -10.98
N GLY A 69 -0.40 5.71 -11.55
CA GLY A 69 -0.45 6.93 -10.75
C GLY A 69 -1.72 7.08 -9.92
N MET A 70 -2.86 6.63 -10.46
CA MET A 70 -4.13 6.60 -9.71
C MET A 70 -4.10 5.59 -8.57
N ASP A 71 -3.45 4.43 -8.75
CA ASP A 71 -3.20 3.45 -7.69
C ASP A 71 -2.40 4.06 -6.53
N SER A 72 -1.34 4.82 -6.86
CA SER A 72 -0.53 5.54 -5.86
C SER A 72 -1.37 6.51 -5.01
N PHE A 73 -2.35 7.22 -5.58
CA PHE A 73 -3.28 8.07 -4.81
C PHE A 73 -4.22 7.26 -3.90
N ILE A 74 -4.63 6.08 -4.33
CA ILE A 74 -5.44 5.19 -3.50
C ILE A 74 -4.59 4.68 -2.31
N GLU A 75 -3.30 4.38 -2.52
CA GLU A 75 -2.38 4.01 -1.42
C GLU A 75 -2.15 5.17 -0.43
N VAL A 76 -2.08 6.42 -0.91
CA VAL A 76 -2.07 7.62 -0.04
C VAL A 76 -3.30 7.65 0.87
N THR A 77 -4.48 7.38 0.32
CA THR A 77 -5.74 7.35 1.08
C THR A 77 -5.73 6.24 2.15
N SER A 78 -5.22 5.06 1.81
CA SER A 78 -5.05 3.94 2.74
C SER A 78 -4.10 4.30 3.89
N GLY A 79 -2.91 4.81 3.57
CA GLY A 79 -1.92 5.24 4.56
C GLY A 79 -2.43 6.35 5.48
N ALA A 80 -3.16 7.33 4.93
CA ALA A 80 -3.78 8.40 5.70
C ALA A 80 -4.83 7.85 6.69
N THR A 81 -5.67 6.91 6.24
CA THR A 81 -6.65 6.23 7.10
C THR A 81 -5.96 5.45 8.22
N LEU A 82 -4.87 4.76 7.92
CA LEU A 82 -4.10 4.03 8.93
C LEU A 82 -3.44 4.96 9.95
N LEU A 83 -2.87 6.10 9.50
CA LEU A 83 -2.34 7.14 10.40
C LEU A 83 -3.42 7.70 11.31
N TRP A 84 -4.57 8.04 10.75
CA TRP A 84 -5.70 8.52 11.53
C TRP A 84 -6.13 7.52 12.58
N ARG A 85 -6.25 6.23 12.22
CA ARG A 85 -6.52 5.15 13.18
C ARG A 85 -5.49 5.04 14.30
N MET A 86 -4.21 5.26 13.99
CA MET A 86 -3.13 5.21 14.99
C MET A 86 -3.09 6.43 15.92
N SER A 87 -3.74 7.53 15.55
CA SER A 87 -3.75 8.79 16.31
C SER A 87 -4.96 8.93 17.24
N VAL A 88 -6.06 8.21 16.96
CA VAL A 88 -7.31 8.32 17.71
C VAL A 88 -7.39 7.17 18.71
N ASP A 89 -7.26 7.49 20.00
CA ASP A 89 -7.51 6.58 21.15
C ASP A 89 -9.01 6.36 21.44
N ALA A 90 -9.88 6.75 20.48
CA ALA A 90 -11.31 6.76 20.64
C ALA A 90 -11.93 5.36 20.60
N ASP A 91 -13.17 5.31 21.09
CA ASP A 91 -14.12 4.22 21.11
C ASP A 91 -13.94 3.17 20.00
N VAL A 92 -13.71 1.92 20.41
CA VAL A 92 -13.39 0.78 19.53
C VAL A 92 -14.45 0.58 18.44
N GLU A 93 -15.74 0.78 18.78
CA GLU A 93 -16.88 0.55 17.88
C GLU A 93 -16.94 1.59 16.75
N SER A 94 -16.75 2.87 17.08
CA SER A 94 -16.68 3.95 16.09
C SER A 94 -15.48 3.78 15.15
N ARG A 95 -14.37 3.29 15.67
CA ARG A 95 -13.15 3.02 14.91
C ARG A 95 -13.33 1.89 13.89
N GLU A 96 -13.96 0.78 14.29
CA GLU A 96 -14.23 -0.34 13.37
C GLU A 96 -15.22 0.04 12.26
N ARG A 97 -16.27 0.82 12.61
CA ARG A 97 -17.24 1.29 11.63
C ARG A 97 -16.61 2.19 10.56
N ASN A 98 -15.78 3.13 10.98
CA ASN A 98 -15.12 4.07 10.07
C ASN A 98 -14.06 3.35 9.21
N GLU A 99 -13.35 2.36 9.76
CA GLU A 99 -12.41 1.52 9.00
C GLU A 99 -13.14 0.74 7.89
N LYS A 100 -14.27 0.09 8.21
CA LYS A 100 -15.08 -0.64 7.23
C LYS A 100 -15.62 0.28 6.12
N LEU A 101 -16.01 1.51 6.48
CA LEU A 101 -16.48 2.48 5.50
C LEU A 101 -15.34 2.94 4.58
N SER A 102 -14.17 3.26 5.13
CA SER A 102 -12.99 3.65 4.36
C SER A 102 -12.56 2.54 3.39
N LEU A 103 -12.51 1.29 3.84
CA LEU A 103 -12.19 0.14 2.99
C LEU A 103 -13.18 -0.03 1.83
N LYS A 104 -14.48 0.19 2.06
CA LYS A 104 -15.50 0.13 1.01
C LYS A 104 -15.34 1.25 -0.02
N ILE A 105 -15.06 2.47 0.44
CA ILE A 105 -14.84 3.62 -0.46
C ILE A 105 -13.60 3.38 -1.32
N VAL A 106 -12.48 3.01 -0.70
CA VAL A 106 -11.23 2.68 -1.41
C VAL A 106 -11.46 1.53 -2.39
N GLY A 107 -12.14 0.46 -1.97
CA GLY A 107 -12.49 -0.65 -2.84
C GLY A 107 -13.36 -0.25 -4.03
N ALA A 108 -14.33 0.65 -3.83
CA ALA A 108 -15.15 1.18 -4.93
C ALA A 108 -14.31 2.02 -5.92
N CYS A 109 -13.35 2.81 -5.41
CA CYS A 109 -12.41 3.56 -6.25
C CYS A 109 -11.56 2.62 -7.11
N PHE A 110 -11.06 1.51 -6.55
CA PHE A 110 -10.32 0.50 -7.30
C PHE A 110 -11.16 -0.16 -8.40
N VAL A 111 -12.42 -0.50 -8.12
CA VAL A 111 -13.33 -1.07 -9.13
C VAL A 111 -13.58 -0.06 -10.25
N ALA A 112 -13.86 1.20 -9.92
CA ALA A 112 -14.06 2.26 -10.90
C ALA A 112 -12.79 2.47 -11.76
N LEU A 113 -11.61 2.46 -11.14
CA LEU A 113 -10.33 2.55 -11.83
C LEU A 113 -10.11 1.36 -12.77
N ALA A 114 -10.39 0.13 -12.34
CA ALA A 114 -10.26 -1.06 -13.17
C ALA A 114 -11.17 -1.00 -14.41
N VAL A 115 -12.42 -0.53 -14.26
CA VAL A 115 -13.36 -0.33 -15.36
C VAL A 115 -12.84 0.74 -16.33
N TYR A 116 -12.35 1.86 -15.81
CA TYR A 116 -11.78 2.94 -16.60
C TYR A 116 -10.57 2.46 -17.42
N ILE A 117 -9.60 1.80 -16.77
CA ILE A 117 -8.40 1.27 -17.45
C ILE A 117 -8.80 0.25 -18.52
N ALA A 118 -9.74 -0.67 -18.22
CA ALA A 118 -10.20 -1.66 -19.18
C ALA A 118 -10.83 -1.01 -20.44
N TYR A 119 -11.70 -0.01 -20.22
CA TYR A 119 -12.34 0.71 -21.31
C TYR A 119 -11.35 1.46 -22.19
N GLU A 120 -10.46 2.25 -21.60
CA GLU A 120 -9.47 3.03 -22.34
C GLU A 120 -8.47 2.12 -23.06
N SER A 121 -7.97 1.06 -22.41
CA SER A 121 -7.02 0.12 -23.02
C SER A 121 -7.61 -0.60 -24.24
N VAL A 122 -8.87 -1.03 -24.14
CA VAL A 122 -9.57 -1.65 -25.30
C VAL A 122 -9.80 -0.60 -26.40
N SER A 123 -10.17 0.63 -26.04
CA SER A 123 -10.34 1.73 -27.00
C SER A 123 -9.04 2.03 -27.74
N ASP A 124 -7.92 2.08 -27.02
CA ASP A 124 -6.59 2.34 -27.60
C ASP A 124 -6.13 1.21 -28.53
N LEU A 125 -6.40 -0.06 -28.18
CA LEU A 125 -6.13 -1.20 -29.05
C LEU A 125 -6.97 -1.16 -30.35
N ILE A 126 -8.26 -0.83 -30.26
CA ILE A 126 -9.16 -0.75 -31.43
C ILE A 126 -8.75 0.43 -32.32
N ARG A 127 -8.46 1.57 -31.73
CA ARG A 127 -8.06 2.80 -32.46
C ARG A 127 -6.61 2.80 -32.90
N LYS A 128 -5.82 1.79 -32.51
CA LYS A 128 -4.36 1.69 -32.75
C LYS A 128 -3.61 2.93 -32.27
N ARG A 129 -4.03 3.51 -31.15
CA ARG A 129 -3.32 4.62 -30.55
C ARG A 129 -1.98 4.14 -30.02
N SER A 130 -0.93 4.87 -30.37
CA SER A 130 0.42 4.59 -29.92
C SER A 130 0.83 5.64 -28.89
N PRO A 131 0.97 5.29 -27.61
CA PRO A 131 1.48 6.25 -26.62
C PRO A 131 2.89 6.70 -27.02
N GLU A 132 3.31 7.87 -26.57
CA GLU A 132 4.67 8.33 -26.72
C GLU A 132 5.61 7.66 -25.71
N HIS A 133 6.92 7.79 -25.92
CA HIS A 133 7.90 7.28 -24.97
C HIS A 133 7.93 8.15 -23.71
N SER A 134 7.70 7.56 -22.55
CA SER A 134 7.74 8.27 -21.27
C SER A 134 9.01 7.92 -20.49
N ILE A 135 10.08 8.70 -20.69
CA ILE A 135 11.30 8.56 -19.88
C ILE A 135 10.99 8.77 -18.39
N PRO A 136 10.22 9.81 -17.99
CA PRO A 136 9.84 9.98 -16.58
C PRO A 136 9.11 8.76 -16.02
N GLY A 137 8.20 8.13 -16.81
CA GLY A 137 7.49 6.92 -16.40
C GLY A 137 8.42 5.73 -16.17
N ILE A 138 9.39 5.51 -17.07
CA ILE A 138 10.37 4.43 -16.92
C ILE A 138 11.24 4.63 -15.68
N VAL A 139 11.77 5.85 -15.48
CA VAL A 139 12.58 6.16 -14.31
C VAL A 139 11.77 5.97 -13.02
N LEU A 140 10.53 6.47 -13.01
CA LEU A 140 9.63 6.35 -11.86
C LEU A 140 9.35 4.88 -11.52
N ALA A 141 8.99 4.06 -12.50
CA ALA A 141 8.74 2.63 -12.32
C ALA A 141 10.00 1.88 -11.82
N CYS A 142 11.18 2.21 -12.31
CA CYS A 142 12.45 1.65 -11.81
C CYS A 142 12.68 2.00 -10.34
N VAL A 143 12.49 3.27 -9.96
CA VAL A 143 12.67 3.71 -8.58
C VAL A 143 11.62 3.07 -7.66
N SER A 144 10.36 3.00 -8.11
CA SER A 144 9.28 2.33 -7.37
C SER A 144 9.60 0.86 -7.11
N LEU A 145 10.13 0.13 -8.08
CA LEU A 145 10.57 -1.26 -7.91
C LEU A 145 11.68 -1.46 -6.87
N ILE A 146 12.42 -0.41 -6.53
CA ILE A 146 13.43 -0.44 -5.47
C ILE A 146 12.78 -0.05 -4.14
N VAL A 147 12.04 1.04 -4.10
CA VAL A 147 11.48 1.64 -2.89
C VAL A 147 10.36 0.78 -2.30
N MET A 148 9.39 0.34 -3.12
CA MET A 148 8.20 -0.36 -2.65
C MET A 148 8.49 -1.71 -1.97
N PRO A 149 9.38 -2.60 -2.47
CA PRO A 149 9.70 -3.83 -1.76
C PRO A 149 10.37 -3.60 -0.40
N ILE A 150 11.19 -2.55 -0.28
CA ILE A 150 11.85 -2.18 0.97
C ILE A 150 10.80 -1.71 1.98
N LEU A 151 9.88 -0.84 1.52
CA LEU A 151 8.80 -0.29 2.31
C LEU A 151 7.83 -1.39 2.79
N SER A 152 7.39 -2.26 1.90
CA SER A 152 6.51 -3.39 2.22
C SER A 152 7.12 -4.30 3.29
N ARG A 153 8.41 -4.68 3.14
CA ARG A 153 9.10 -5.50 4.14
C ARG A 153 9.17 -4.80 5.50
N ALA A 154 9.44 -3.48 5.51
CA ALA A 154 9.48 -2.70 6.73
C ALA A 154 8.12 -2.63 7.42
N LYS A 155 7.03 -2.40 6.66
CA LYS A 155 5.64 -2.41 7.13
C LYS A 155 5.24 -3.78 7.69
N LYS A 156 5.55 -4.89 6.98
CA LYS A 156 5.31 -6.26 7.45
C LYS A 156 5.99 -6.54 8.78
N LYS A 157 7.26 -6.12 8.94
CA LYS A 157 8.01 -6.27 10.19
C LYS A 157 7.32 -5.55 11.35
N VAL A 158 6.89 -4.31 11.15
CA VAL A 158 6.17 -3.52 12.16
C VAL A 158 4.79 -4.14 12.44
N GLY A 159 4.03 -4.51 11.41
CA GLY A 159 2.72 -5.14 11.54
C GLY A 159 2.75 -6.45 12.33
N ASN A 160 3.79 -7.26 12.12
CA ASN A 160 4.01 -8.50 12.88
C ASN A 160 4.36 -8.20 14.34
N ALA A 161 5.28 -7.25 14.59
CA ALA A 161 5.70 -6.89 15.95
C ALA A 161 4.55 -6.28 16.78
N LEU A 162 3.66 -5.52 16.15
CA LEU A 162 2.49 -4.92 16.81
C LEU A 162 1.27 -5.84 16.88
N GLY A 163 1.26 -6.95 16.13
CA GLY A 163 0.07 -7.77 15.93
C GLY A 163 -1.06 -7.02 15.18
N SER A 164 -0.73 -5.99 14.39
CA SER A 164 -1.70 -5.11 13.74
C SER A 164 -2.14 -5.68 12.40
N ALA A 165 -3.42 -6.10 12.31
CA ALA A 165 -4.02 -6.57 11.06
C ALA A 165 -4.07 -5.46 10.00
N ALA A 166 -4.36 -4.22 10.41
CA ALA A 166 -4.41 -3.07 9.50
C ALA A 166 -3.05 -2.76 8.86
N MET A 167 -1.97 -2.74 9.66
CA MET A 167 -0.61 -2.54 9.13
C MET A 167 -0.19 -3.67 8.16
N LYS A 168 -0.64 -4.92 8.43
CA LYS A 168 -0.39 -6.05 7.52
C LYS A 168 -1.19 -5.94 6.22
N ALA A 169 -2.42 -5.42 6.29
CA ALA A 169 -3.25 -5.17 5.11
C ALA A 169 -2.64 -4.08 4.23
N ASP A 170 -2.21 -2.97 4.85
CA ASP A 170 -1.53 -1.88 4.17
C ASP A 170 -0.20 -2.32 3.54
N ALA A 171 0.59 -3.14 4.23
CA ALA A 171 1.80 -3.74 3.67
C ALA A 171 1.51 -4.64 2.45
N ARG A 172 0.38 -5.34 2.40
CA ARG A 172 -0.05 -6.10 1.22
C ARG A 172 -0.40 -5.19 0.06
N GLN A 173 -1.05 -4.06 0.33
CA GLN A 173 -1.34 -3.06 -0.70
C GLN A 173 -0.04 -2.51 -1.32
N THR A 174 0.98 -2.23 -0.51
CA THR A 174 2.31 -1.86 -1.01
C THR A 174 2.95 -2.99 -1.87
N ASP A 175 2.67 -4.29 -1.60
CA ASP A 175 3.11 -5.38 -2.49
C ASP A 175 2.42 -5.32 -3.87
N PHE A 176 1.15 -4.90 -3.94
CA PHE A 176 0.47 -4.72 -5.24
C PHE A 176 1.15 -3.65 -6.08
N CYS A 177 1.57 -2.53 -5.50
CA CYS A 177 2.35 -1.53 -6.20
C CYS A 177 3.63 -2.11 -6.84
N VAL A 178 4.28 -3.09 -6.21
CA VAL A 178 5.44 -3.78 -6.81
C VAL A 178 5.04 -4.54 -8.07
N TYR A 179 3.90 -5.25 -8.04
CA TYR A 179 3.41 -5.97 -9.23
C TYR A 179 3.01 -5.00 -10.34
N LEU A 180 2.29 -3.93 -10.01
CA LEU A 180 1.89 -2.91 -10.98
C LEU A 180 3.10 -2.19 -11.58
N SER A 181 4.09 -1.83 -10.76
CA SER A 181 5.35 -1.23 -11.23
C SER A 181 6.10 -2.16 -12.20
N THR A 182 6.10 -3.47 -11.93
CA THR A 182 6.76 -4.46 -12.80
C THR A 182 6.08 -4.55 -14.16
N ILE A 183 4.75 -4.61 -14.17
CA ILE A 183 3.94 -4.70 -15.39
C ILE A 183 4.09 -3.40 -16.21
N LEU A 184 3.98 -2.25 -15.53
CA LEU A 184 4.18 -0.93 -16.11
C LEU A 184 5.55 -0.81 -16.78
N LEU A 185 6.61 -1.13 -16.04
CA LEU A 185 7.98 -1.04 -16.56
C LEU A 185 8.16 -1.95 -17.78
N ALA A 186 7.64 -3.18 -17.73
CA ALA A 186 7.69 -4.09 -18.88
C ALA A 186 6.97 -3.49 -20.10
N GLY A 187 5.76 -2.93 -19.94
CA GLY A 187 5.00 -2.28 -21.01
C GLY A 187 5.75 -1.10 -21.62
N LEU A 188 6.26 -0.19 -20.76
CA LEU A 188 7.01 0.99 -21.20
C LEU A 188 8.33 0.62 -21.88
N LEU A 189 9.07 -0.38 -21.39
CA LEU A 189 10.33 -0.84 -21.99
C LEU A 189 10.09 -1.53 -23.33
N LEU A 190 9.10 -2.40 -23.45
CA LEU A 190 8.72 -3.05 -24.71
C LEU A 190 8.36 -2.01 -25.76
N LYS A 191 7.63 -0.97 -25.35
CA LYS A 191 7.34 0.18 -26.23
C LYS A 191 8.61 0.93 -26.61
N ALA A 192 9.48 1.25 -25.62
CA ALA A 192 10.66 2.08 -25.87
C ALA A 192 11.73 1.37 -26.73
N VAL A 193 11.94 0.05 -26.51
CA VAL A 193 13.01 -0.71 -27.15
C VAL A 193 12.54 -1.35 -28.49
N LEU A 194 11.33 -1.94 -28.49
CA LEU A 194 10.81 -2.70 -29.64
C LEU A 194 9.81 -1.89 -30.49
N GLY A 195 9.40 -0.71 -30.01
CA GLY A 195 8.41 0.10 -30.72
C GLY A 195 6.99 -0.49 -30.72
N TRP A 196 6.71 -1.48 -29.87
CA TRP A 196 5.41 -2.16 -29.85
C TRP A 196 4.32 -1.24 -29.31
N TRP A 197 3.51 -0.69 -30.21
CA TRP A 197 2.46 0.26 -29.89
C TRP A 197 1.38 -0.30 -28.95
N TRP A 198 1.15 -1.60 -29.00
CA TRP A 198 0.16 -2.33 -28.18
C TRP A 198 0.67 -2.72 -26.80
N ALA A 199 1.97 -2.58 -26.51
CA ALA A 199 2.58 -3.05 -25.27
C ALA A 199 2.01 -2.33 -24.03
N ASP A 200 1.79 -1.02 -24.11
CA ASP A 200 1.20 -0.23 -23.02
C ASP A 200 -0.28 -0.59 -22.74
N PRO A 201 -1.20 -0.61 -23.72
CA PRO A 201 -2.57 -1.05 -23.48
C PRO A 201 -2.67 -2.49 -22.99
N ILE A 202 -1.81 -3.40 -23.44
CA ILE A 202 -1.78 -4.78 -22.95
C ILE A 202 -1.27 -4.81 -21.49
N ALA A 203 -0.22 -4.08 -21.17
CA ALA A 203 0.25 -3.96 -19.77
C ALA A 203 -0.87 -3.44 -18.86
N ALA A 204 -1.60 -2.39 -19.28
CA ALA A 204 -2.74 -1.87 -18.56
C ALA A 204 -3.85 -2.92 -18.39
N LEU A 205 -4.19 -3.69 -19.43
CA LEU A 205 -5.18 -4.78 -19.33
C LEU A 205 -4.74 -5.90 -18.37
N ILE A 206 -3.45 -6.20 -18.26
CA ILE A 206 -2.92 -7.17 -17.29
C ILE A 206 -3.07 -6.63 -15.87
N MET A 207 -2.98 -5.31 -15.65
CA MET A 207 -3.21 -4.69 -14.35
C MET A 207 -4.68 -4.75 -13.91
N VAL A 208 -5.65 -4.72 -14.85
CA VAL A 208 -7.09 -4.68 -14.55
C VAL A 208 -7.56 -5.78 -13.58
N PRO A 209 -7.30 -7.08 -13.79
CA PRO A 209 -7.76 -8.12 -12.86
C PRO A 209 -7.14 -8.01 -11.48
N ILE A 210 -5.91 -7.49 -11.38
CA ILE A 210 -5.21 -7.27 -10.10
C ILE A 210 -5.91 -6.15 -9.33
N ILE A 211 -6.14 -5.00 -9.97
CA ILE A 211 -6.82 -3.84 -9.40
C ILE A 211 -8.27 -4.17 -9.04
N ALA A 212 -9.00 -4.85 -9.96
CA ALA A 212 -10.39 -5.24 -9.73
C ALA A 212 -10.55 -6.20 -8.53
N LYS A 213 -9.64 -7.16 -8.40
CA LYS A 213 -9.63 -8.09 -7.26
C LYS A 213 -9.44 -7.34 -5.94
N GLU A 214 -8.47 -6.44 -5.87
CA GLU A 214 -8.23 -5.62 -4.67
C GLU A 214 -9.44 -4.77 -4.31
N GLY A 215 -10.08 -4.16 -5.32
CA GLY A 215 -11.32 -3.40 -5.15
C GLY A 215 -12.46 -4.24 -4.59
N ILE A 216 -12.69 -5.44 -5.15
CA ILE A 216 -13.74 -6.37 -4.70
C ILE A 216 -13.47 -6.86 -3.28
N ASP A 217 -12.23 -7.18 -2.96
CA ASP A 217 -11.83 -7.63 -1.62
C ASP A 217 -12.00 -6.52 -0.58
N GLY A 218 -11.70 -5.26 -0.93
CA GLY A 218 -11.97 -4.08 -0.12
C GLY A 218 -13.46 -3.86 0.16
N ILE A 219 -14.31 -3.96 -0.87
CA ILE A 219 -15.78 -3.81 -0.72
C ILE A 219 -16.36 -4.92 0.14
N LYS A 220 -15.93 -6.17 -0.07
CA LYS A 220 -16.41 -7.33 0.69
C LYS A 220 -15.89 -7.39 2.11
N THR A 221 -15.05 -6.44 2.51
CA THR A 221 -14.39 -6.41 3.83
C THR A 221 -13.68 -7.74 4.15
N ARG A 222 -13.22 -8.46 3.12
CA ARG A 222 -12.51 -9.74 3.27
C ARG A 222 -11.03 -9.56 3.68
N THR A 223 -10.60 -8.33 3.93
CA THR A 223 -9.31 -8.02 4.51
C THR A 223 -9.36 -8.28 6.01
N CYS A 224 -9.60 -9.50 6.40
CA CYS A 224 -9.53 -9.87 7.79
C CYS A 224 -9.10 -11.28 7.97
N CYS A 225 -8.31 -11.41 8.92
CA CYS A 225 -7.82 -12.53 9.71
C CYS A 225 -6.51 -13.05 9.25
#